data_fd60316efeee3225716fd547913fafa7
#
_entry.id   fd60316efeee3225716fd547913fafa7
#
_cell.length_a   1.000
_cell.length_b   1.000
_cell.length_c   1.000
_cell.angle_alpha   90.00
_cell.angle_beta   90.00
_cell.angle_gamma   90.00
#
_symmetry.space_group_name_H-M   'P 1'
#
loop_
_entity.id
_entity.type
_entity.pdbx_description
1 polymer ?
#
loop_
_entity_poly.entity_id
_entity_poly.type
_entity_poly.pdbx_seq_one_letter_code
_entity_poly.pdbx_strand_id
1 'polypeptide(L)'
;MESMEEKLQEYAQLLVQVGLNVQKGQTLVISSPVECAFFARLCAAEAYEAGCREVVMNWSDDALGRMKYLHAEDDVFDTVPLWRRHFYNDYALEGAAYLAISASDPENLKGVDHGRIVRAQQASGRALKDFDRLQMCGGFPWCIASIPIPSWAKKVFPDLPEDQAMERLWEAIFRAVRISGDGRCVDQWHQHIETLARRVEKLNQLNFKSLRYTNSLGTDLTVELPEGHIWEAGNDVTLAGQTYIANIPTEEVFTSPLKTGVNGVVYSALPLSHNGTIIDKFHFVVKDGKIVEVRAEQGEEALKAAVTVDEGASYFGEVALVPYDSPISNQKILFYNTLFDENAACHIAFGEAYPCLQGGQEMSKDELKARGLNDSITHVDFMVGTADLNITGTTHDGREIPVFVNGNFAEGI
;
A
#
# COMPACT_ATOMS: atom_id res chain seq x y z
N MET A 1 -5.73 11.89 30.30
CA MET A 1 -5.67 10.97 29.13
C MET A 1 -6.88 11.33 28.27
N GLU A 2 -6.63 11.69 27.06
CA GLU A 2 -7.68 12.00 26.10
C GLU A 2 -8.54 10.77 25.86
N SER A 3 -9.83 10.98 25.64
CA SER A 3 -10.80 9.92 25.50
C SER A 3 -10.63 9.18 24.15
N MET A 4 -11.10 7.96 24.08
CA MET A 4 -11.18 7.21 22.81
C MET A 4 -12.00 7.99 21.76
N GLU A 5 -13.05 8.66 22.19
CA GLU A 5 -13.92 9.46 21.33
C GLU A 5 -13.16 10.64 20.67
N GLU A 6 -12.36 11.37 21.43
CA GLU A 6 -11.52 12.46 20.90
C GLU A 6 -10.51 11.94 19.87
N LYS A 7 -9.87 10.81 20.13
CA LYS A 7 -8.92 10.19 19.17
C LYS A 7 -9.61 9.70 17.89
N LEU A 8 -10.80 9.13 18.02
CA LEU A 8 -11.57 8.69 16.84
C LEU A 8 -12.02 9.86 15.98
N GLN A 9 -12.43 10.96 16.62
CA GLN A 9 -12.80 12.19 15.93
C GLN A 9 -11.60 12.80 15.20
N GLU A 10 -10.45 12.88 15.89
CA GLU A 10 -9.18 13.35 15.30
C GLU A 10 -8.75 12.48 14.13
N TYR A 11 -8.95 11.16 14.21
CA TYR A 11 -8.64 10.26 13.09
C TYR A 11 -9.57 10.48 11.89
N ALA A 12 -10.87 10.63 12.10
CA ALA A 12 -11.81 10.94 11.03
C ALA A 12 -11.48 12.28 10.36
N GLN A 13 -11.15 13.30 11.16
CA GLN A 13 -10.70 14.60 10.68
C GLN A 13 -9.43 14.50 9.84
N LEU A 14 -8.43 13.74 10.29
CA LEU A 14 -7.21 13.49 9.54
C LEU A 14 -7.51 12.89 8.15
N LEU A 15 -8.34 11.85 8.09
CA LEU A 15 -8.65 11.17 6.83
C LEU A 15 -9.39 12.07 5.83
N VAL A 16 -10.29 12.90 6.32
CA VAL A 16 -11.12 13.78 5.47
C VAL A 16 -10.35 15.02 5.03
N GLN A 17 -9.64 15.68 5.96
CA GLN A 17 -9.02 16.98 5.70
C GLN A 17 -7.61 16.86 5.11
N VAL A 18 -6.84 15.83 5.51
CA VAL A 18 -5.45 15.63 5.08
C VAL A 18 -5.37 14.46 4.09
N GLY A 19 -5.92 13.31 4.47
CA GLY A 19 -5.92 12.11 3.61
C GLY A 19 -6.55 12.38 2.25
N LEU A 20 -7.80 12.80 2.24
CA LEU A 20 -8.55 13.08 1.01
C LEU A 20 -8.54 14.54 0.60
N ASN A 21 -8.32 15.46 1.56
CA ASN A 21 -8.47 16.90 1.33
C ASN A 21 -9.81 17.21 0.62
N VAL A 22 -10.90 16.69 1.17
CA VAL A 22 -12.24 16.77 0.55
C VAL A 22 -12.60 18.20 0.22
N GLN A 23 -12.97 18.44 -1.04
CA GLN A 23 -13.31 19.77 -1.52
C GLN A 23 -14.81 20.06 -1.36
N LYS A 24 -15.14 21.33 -1.16
CA LYS A 24 -16.54 21.78 -1.08
C LYS A 24 -17.30 21.39 -2.35
N GLY A 25 -18.45 20.74 -2.17
CA GLY A 25 -19.29 20.26 -3.27
C GLY A 25 -18.84 18.95 -3.93
N GLN A 26 -17.73 18.34 -3.46
CA GLN A 26 -17.27 17.04 -3.94
C GLN A 26 -18.09 15.89 -3.32
N THR A 27 -18.33 14.82 -4.04
CA THR A 27 -18.90 13.58 -3.52
C THR A 27 -17.80 12.75 -2.84
N LEU A 28 -18.10 12.14 -1.70
CA LEU A 28 -17.22 11.18 -1.01
C LEU A 28 -17.84 9.78 -1.07
N VAL A 29 -17.12 8.83 -1.64
CA VAL A 29 -17.45 7.40 -1.55
C VAL A 29 -16.64 6.78 -0.42
N ILE A 30 -17.32 6.16 0.55
CA ILE A 30 -16.68 5.42 1.64
C ILE A 30 -16.95 3.92 1.46
N SER A 31 -15.89 3.15 1.23
CA SER A 31 -15.92 1.69 1.27
C SER A 31 -15.52 1.21 2.67
N SER A 32 -16.36 0.43 3.33
CA SER A 32 -16.13 0.02 4.72
C SER A 32 -16.76 -1.34 5.02
N PRO A 33 -16.10 -2.19 5.83
CA PRO A 33 -16.79 -3.31 6.46
C PRO A 33 -17.95 -2.83 7.35
N VAL A 34 -19.01 -3.62 7.44
CA VAL A 34 -20.19 -3.30 8.26
C VAL A 34 -19.84 -3.15 9.73
N GLU A 35 -18.86 -3.90 10.22
CA GLU A 35 -18.33 -3.83 11.58
C GLU A 35 -17.74 -2.46 11.92
N CYS A 36 -17.23 -1.75 10.90
CA CYS A 36 -16.60 -0.44 11.01
C CYS A 36 -17.57 0.73 10.80
N ALA A 37 -18.88 0.47 10.73
CA ALA A 37 -19.89 1.47 10.41
C ALA A 37 -19.91 2.68 11.37
N PHE A 38 -19.53 2.49 12.63
CA PHE A 38 -19.44 3.59 13.59
C PHE A 38 -18.38 4.62 13.15
N PHE A 39 -17.22 4.16 12.71
CA PHE A 39 -16.13 5.04 12.27
C PHE A 39 -16.40 5.66 10.89
N ALA A 40 -16.99 4.89 9.97
CA ALA A 40 -17.43 5.43 8.69
C ALA A 40 -18.44 6.60 8.84
N ARG A 41 -19.30 6.54 9.88
CA ARG A 41 -20.23 7.66 10.20
C ARG A 41 -19.49 8.88 10.73
N LEU A 42 -18.40 8.73 11.51
CA LEU A 42 -17.58 9.86 11.93
C LEU A 42 -16.91 10.52 10.72
N CYS A 43 -16.32 9.72 9.80
CA CYS A 43 -15.76 10.27 8.57
C CYS A 43 -16.81 10.97 7.70
N ALA A 44 -18.04 10.43 7.63
CA ALA A 44 -19.13 11.07 6.90
C ALA A 44 -19.53 12.42 7.54
N ALA A 45 -19.60 12.51 8.87
CA ALA A 45 -19.89 13.75 9.57
C ALA A 45 -18.84 14.82 9.27
N GLU A 46 -17.55 14.47 9.41
CA GLU A 46 -16.42 15.36 9.05
C GLU A 46 -16.48 15.82 7.58
N ALA A 47 -16.83 14.92 6.66
CA ALA A 47 -16.94 15.26 5.25
C ALA A 47 -18.06 16.29 4.99
N TYR A 48 -19.21 16.16 5.66
CA TYR A 48 -20.28 17.15 5.57
C TYR A 48 -19.88 18.49 6.20
N GLU A 49 -19.13 18.48 7.29
CA GLU A 49 -18.59 19.71 7.90
C GLU A 49 -17.58 20.41 6.97
N ALA A 50 -16.78 19.63 6.22
CA ALA A 50 -15.90 20.15 5.18
C ALA A 50 -16.64 20.66 3.93
N GLY A 51 -17.97 20.48 3.87
CA GLY A 51 -18.82 20.96 2.76
C GLY A 51 -18.96 19.98 1.60
N CYS A 52 -18.72 18.68 1.83
CA CYS A 52 -19.00 17.62 0.89
C CYS A 52 -20.46 17.69 0.40
N ARG A 53 -20.69 17.42 -0.88
CA ARG A 53 -22.04 17.41 -1.48
C ARG A 53 -22.87 16.24 -0.98
N GLU A 54 -22.26 15.08 -0.95
CA GLU A 54 -22.91 13.80 -0.62
C GLU A 54 -21.87 12.78 -0.16
N VAL A 55 -22.23 11.94 0.79
CA VAL A 55 -21.46 10.77 1.18
C VAL A 55 -22.20 9.51 0.73
N VAL A 56 -21.53 8.68 -0.05
CA VAL A 56 -22.07 7.42 -0.61
C VAL A 56 -21.34 6.26 0.05
N MET A 57 -22.11 5.29 0.58
CA MET A 57 -21.54 4.14 1.29
C MET A 57 -21.50 2.90 0.40
N ASN A 58 -20.35 2.23 0.40
CA ASN A 58 -20.17 0.89 -0.16
C ASN A 58 -19.80 -0.07 0.99
N TRP A 59 -20.77 -0.84 1.47
CA TRP A 59 -20.57 -1.77 2.56
C TRP A 59 -20.05 -3.12 2.09
N SER A 60 -19.13 -3.69 2.85
CA SER A 60 -18.65 -5.07 2.71
C SER A 60 -18.89 -5.85 4.00
N ASP A 61 -18.88 -7.18 3.87
CA ASP A 61 -19.02 -8.12 4.98
C ASP A 61 -18.12 -9.33 4.67
N ASP A 62 -17.06 -9.48 5.45
CA ASP A 62 -16.05 -10.52 5.24
C ASP A 62 -16.62 -11.93 5.44
N ALA A 63 -17.52 -12.11 6.40
CA ALA A 63 -18.17 -13.40 6.64
C ALA A 63 -19.05 -13.80 5.46
N LEU A 64 -19.83 -12.86 4.93
CA LEU A 64 -20.63 -13.07 3.72
C LEU A 64 -19.76 -13.31 2.48
N GLY A 65 -18.66 -12.56 2.36
CA GLY A 65 -17.65 -12.76 1.32
C GLY A 65 -17.09 -14.19 1.33
N ARG A 66 -16.69 -14.68 2.52
CA ARG A 66 -16.24 -16.07 2.70
C ARG A 66 -17.31 -17.09 2.34
N MET A 67 -18.56 -16.89 2.78
CA MET A 67 -19.68 -17.79 2.44
C MET A 67 -19.86 -17.86 0.91
N LYS A 68 -19.76 -16.74 0.20
CA LYS A 68 -19.79 -16.70 -1.26
C LYS A 68 -18.71 -17.60 -1.86
N TYR A 69 -17.44 -17.46 -1.43
CA TYR A 69 -16.35 -18.29 -1.93
C TYR A 69 -16.52 -19.79 -1.68
N LEU A 70 -17.17 -20.16 -0.58
CA LEU A 70 -17.38 -21.56 -0.21
C LEU A 70 -18.58 -22.20 -0.90
N HIS A 71 -19.65 -21.42 -1.21
CA HIS A 71 -20.94 -21.99 -1.56
C HIS A 71 -21.53 -21.53 -2.89
N ALA A 72 -21.02 -20.43 -3.49
CA ALA A 72 -21.56 -19.95 -4.76
C ALA A 72 -21.12 -20.87 -5.92
N GLU A 73 -21.91 -20.84 -7.01
CA GLU A 73 -21.57 -21.49 -8.26
C GLU A 73 -20.30 -20.86 -8.88
N ASP A 74 -19.56 -21.64 -9.62
CA ASP A 74 -18.22 -21.24 -10.11
C ASP A 74 -18.26 -20.06 -11.08
N ASP A 75 -19.28 -19.94 -11.92
CA ASP A 75 -19.46 -18.87 -12.91
C ASP A 75 -19.62 -17.49 -12.26
N VAL A 76 -20.03 -17.43 -10.99
CA VAL A 76 -20.15 -16.18 -10.21
C VAL A 76 -18.79 -15.47 -10.06
N PHE A 77 -17.68 -16.21 -10.13
CA PHE A 77 -16.34 -15.66 -9.98
C PHE A 77 -15.74 -15.15 -11.30
N ASP A 78 -16.39 -15.39 -12.42
CA ASP A 78 -15.90 -14.98 -13.75
C ASP A 78 -16.38 -13.59 -14.18
N THR A 79 -17.36 -13.02 -13.47
CA THR A 79 -18.03 -11.78 -13.85
C THR A 79 -18.24 -10.84 -12.67
N VAL A 80 -18.22 -9.53 -12.95
CA VAL A 80 -18.64 -8.48 -12.03
C VAL A 80 -19.97 -7.90 -12.52
N PRO A 81 -21.00 -7.79 -11.66
CA PRO A 81 -22.28 -7.22 -12.03
C PRO A 81 -22.14 -5.78 -12.55
N LEU A 82 -22.93 -5.43 -13.59
CA LEU A 82 -22.87 -4.10 -14.22
C LEU A 82 -23.07 -2.96 -13.23
N TRP A 83 -24.00 -3.11 -12.29
CA TRP A 83 -24.25 -2.06 -11.29
C TRP A 83 -23.00 -1.75 -10.47
N ARG A 84 -22.19 -2.76 -10.10
CA ARG A 84 -20.95 -2.58 -9.34
C ARG A 84 -19.89 -1.90 -10.19
N ARG A 85 -19.77 -2.29 -11.46
CA ARG A 85 -18.88 -1.64 -12.43
C ARG A 85 -19.22 -0.16 -12.60
N HIS A 86 -20.51 0.17 -12.79
CA HIS A 86 -20.97 1.55 -12.88
C HIS A 86 -20.72 2.33 -11.60
N PHE A 87 -21.00 1.73 -10.45
CA PHE A 87 -20.74 2.37 -9.15
C PHE A 87 -19.31 2.91 -9.03
N TYR A 88 -18.31 2.09 -9.32
CA TYR A 88 -16.92 2.53 -9.22
C TYR A 88 -16.51 3.48 -10.35
N ASN A 89 -16.76 3.11 -11.58
CA ASN A 89 -16.28 3.86 -12.74
C ASN A 89 -16.96 5.24 -12.86
N ASP A 90 -18.26 5.34 -12.60
CA ASP A 90 -19.02 6.59 -12.82
C ASP A 90 -18.61 7.63 -11.75
N TYR A 91 -18.54 7.25 -10.47
CA TYR A 91 -18.06 8.16 -9.43
C TYR A 91 -16.59 8.58 -9.64
N ALA A 92 -15.72 7.68 -10.09
CA ALA A 92 -14.33 8.02 -10.40
C ALA A 92 -14.24 9.04 -11.55
N LEU A 93 -15.04 8.85 -12.60
CA LEU A 93 -15.11 9.79 -13.73
C LEU A 93 -15.66 11.16 -13.33
N GLU A 94 -16.53 11.22 -12.32
CA GLU A 94 -17.06 12.47 -11.75
C GLU A 94 -16.08 13.16 -10.79
N GLY A 95 -14.92 12.55 -10.50
CA GLY A 95 -13.92 13.09 -9.59
C GLY A 95 -14.31 13.01 -8.10
N ALA A 96 -15.14 12.02 -7.73
CA ALA A 96 -15.46 11.76 -6.33
C ALA A 96 -14.20 11.38 -5.54
N ALA A 97 -14.14 11.77 -4.28
CA ALA A 97 -13.11 11.28 -3.35
C ALA A 97 -13.46 9.86 -2.87
N TYR A 98 -12.45 9.00 -2.65
CA TYR A 98 -12.64 7.62 -2.21
C TYR A 98 -11.89 7.35 -0.90
N LEU A 99 -12.63 7.01 0.16
CA LEU A 99 -12.09 6.49 1.41
C LEU A 99 -12.31 4.98 1.48
N ALA A 100 -11.24 4.21 1.63
CA ALA A 100 -11.32 2.79 1.94
C ALA A 100 -10.92 2.54 3.40
N ILE A 101 -11.86 2.06 4.21
CA ILE A 101 -11.59 1.56 5.56
C ILE A 101 -11.29 0.08 5.44
N SER A 102 -10.01 -0.26 5.59
CA SER A 102 -9.52 -1.64 5.53
C SER A 102 -9.52 -2.23 6.95
N ALA A 103 -10.36 -3.23 7.16
CA ALA A 103 -10.41 -3.99 8.41
C ALA A 103 -10.90 -5.40 8.08
N SER A 104 -10.02 -6.38 8.12
CA SER A 104 -10.35 -7.76 7.77
C SER A 104 -9.60 -8.74 8.66
N ASP A 105 -10.15 -9.93 8.80
CA ASP A 105 -9.44 -11.06 9.38
C ASP A 105 -8.33 -11.50 8.40
N PRO A 106 -7.05 -11.45 8.79
CA PRO A 106 -5.95 -11.87 7.93
C PRO A 106 -6.03 -13.34 7.46
N GLU A 107 -6.83 -14.17 8.12
CA GLU A 107 -7.07 -15.57 7.76
C GLU A 107 -8.49 -15.83 7.22
N ASN A 108 -9.25 -14.79 6.86
CA ASN A 108 -10.64 -14.92 6.41
C ASN A 108 -10.81 -15.90 5.23
N LEU A 109 -9.88 -15.93 4.30
CA LEU A 109 -9.94 -16.82 3.12
C LEU A 109 -9.18 -18.15 3.30
N LYS A 110 -8.72 -18.47 4.52
CA LYS A 110 -8.05 -19.73 4.80
C LYS A 110 -8.94 -20.93 4.46
N GLY A 111 -8.40 -21.85 3.62
CA GLY A 111 -9.11 -23.04 3.16
C GLY A 111 -10.14 -22.81 2.04
N VAL A 112 -10.23 -21.60 1.50
CA VAL A 112 -10.97 -21.31 0.28
C VAL A 112 -10.17 -21.79 -0.95
N ASP A 113 -10.86 -22.19 -2.00
CA ASP A 113 -10.25 -22.56 -3.27
C ASP A 113 -9.53 -21.34 -3.91
N HIS A 114 -8.21 -21.42 -4.04
CA HIS A 114 -7.40 -20.37 -4.65
C HIS A 114 -7.81 -20.07 -6.10
N GLY A 115 -8.27 -21.05 -6.85
CA GLY A 115 -8.76 -20.87 -8.22
C GLY A 115 -9.94 -19.90 -8.27
N ARG A 116 -10.87 -19.98 -7.32
CA ARG A 116 -12.01 -19.05 -7.20
C ARG A 116 -11.55 -17.62 -6.88
N ILE A 117 -10.56 -17.48 -6.00
CA ILE A 117 -9.98 -16.18 -5.64
C ILE A 117 -9.35 -15.53 -6.86
N VAL A 118 -8.49 -16.26 -7.59
CA VAL A 118 -7.81 -15.76 -8.80
C VAL A 118 -8.82 -15.37 -9.88
N ARG A 119 -9.85 -16.20 -10.14
CA ARG A 119 -10.92 -15.89 -11.11
C ARG A 119 -11.66 -14.60 -10.75
N ALA A 120 -12.03 -14.43 -9.48
CA ALA A 120 -12.70 -13.23 -8.99
C ALA A 120 -11.82 -11.96 -9.14
N GLN A 121 -10.53 -12.05 -8.83
CA GLN A 121 -9.57 -10.95 -9.02
C GLN A 121 -9.44 -10.58 -10.49
N GLN A 122 -9.26 -11.56 -11.38
CA GLN A 122 -9.18 -11.33 -12.83
C GLN A 122 -10.48 -10.72 -13.39
N ALA A 123 -11.64 -11.17 -12.91
CA ALA A 123 -12.92 -10.60 -13.31
C ALA A 123 -13.06 -9.14 -12.85
N SER A 124 -12.63 -8.85 -11.62
CA SER A 124 -12.62 -7.49 -11.06
C SER A 124 -11.69 -6.56 -11.85
N GLY A 125 -10.44 -6.97 -12.07
CA GLY A 125 -9.46 -6.18 -12.83
C GLY A 125 -9.94 -5.87 -14.26
N ARG A 126 -10.59 -6.83 -14.93
CA ARG A 126 -11.20 -6.56 -16.24
C ARG A 126 -12.37 -5.57 -16.18
N ALA A 127 -13.20 -5.68 -15.16
CA ALA A 127 -14.40 -4.84 -15.01
C ALA A 127 -14.10 -3.42 -14.54
N LEU A 128 -13.10 -3.26 -13.69
CA LEU A 128 -12.73 -2.00 -13.03
C LEU A 128 -11.49 -1.32 -13.64
N LYS A 129 -11.01 -1.79 -14.78
CA LYS A 129 -9.79 -1.26 -15.42
C LYS A 129 -9.77 0.26 -15.61
N ASP A 130 -10.94 0.89 -15.83
CA ASP A 130 -11.03 2.33 -16.01
C ASP A 130 -10.91 3.05 -14.65
N PHE A 131 -11.49 2.47 -13.58
CA PHE A 131 -11.32 2.93 -12.21
C PHE A 131 -9.84 2.81 -11.78
N ASP A 132 -9.25 1.62 -11.95
CA ASP A 132 -7.86 1.35 -11.58
C ASP A 132 -6.90 2.29 -12.32
N ARG A 133 -7.12 2.51 -13.62
CA ARG A 133 -6.34 3.47 -14.41
C ARG A 133 -6.45 4.89 -13.87
N LEU A 134 -7.66 5.36 -13.55
CA LEU A 134 -7.88 6.70 -13.00
C LEU A 134 -7.23 6.82 -11.61
N GLN A 135 -7.29 5.78 -10.79
CA GLN A 135 -6.63 5.74 -9.47
C GLN A 135 -5.12 5.91 -9.62
N MET A 136 -4.49 5.13 -10.51
CA MET A 136 -3.03 5.14 -10.71
C MET A 136 -2.50 6.44 -11.35
N CYS A 137 -3.31 7.14 -12.16
CA CYS A 137 -2.87 8.39 -12.80
C CYS A 137 -3.41 9.67 -12.12
N GLY A 138 -3.86 9.59 -10.87
CA GLY A 138 -4.37 10.75 -10.15
C GLY A 138 -5.68 11.32 -10.69
N GLY A 139 -6.55 10.48 -11.24
CA GLY A 139 -7.86 10.93 -11.78
C GLY A 139 -8.82 11.41 -10.69
N PHE A 140 -8.65 10.93 -9.46
CA PHE A 140 -9.44 11.32 -8.28
C PHE A 140 -8.62 11.10 -6.99
N PRO A 141 -8.94 11.83 -5.88
CA PRO A 141 -8.27 11.60 -4.61
C PRO A 141 -8.79 10.32 -3.93
N TRP A 142 -7.89 9.53 -3.38
CA TRP A 142 -8.24 8.33 -2.64
C TRP A 142 -7.34 8.17 -1.40
N CYS A 143 -7.89 7.51 -0.38
CA CYS A 143 -7.14 7.25 0.84
C CYS A 143 -7.54 5.89 1.42
N ILE A 144 -6.55 5.10 1.82
CA ILE A 144 -6.76 3.87 2.58
C ILE A 144 -6.35 4.12 4.03
N ALA A 145 -7.19 3.67 4.95
CA ALA A 145 -6.94 3.70 6.38
C ALA A 145 -7.49 2.43 7.02
N SER A 146 -7.04 2.08 8.20
CA SER A 146 -7.50 0.88 8.90
C SER A 146 -7.91 1.19 10.33
N ILE A 147 -8.92 0.47 10.80
CA ILE A 147 -9.32 0.43 12.21
C ILE A 147 -9.44 -1.03 12.65
N PRO A 148 -9.24 -1.35 13.94
CA PRO A 148 -9.25 -2.72 14.40
C PRO A 148 -10.64 -3.35 14.39
N ILE A 149 -10.65 -4.66 14.14
CA ILE A 149 -11.77 -5.57 14.40
C ILE A 149 -11.30 -6.72 15.31
N PRO A 150 -12.21 -7.42 16.03
CA PRO A 150 -11.81 -8.44 17.01
C PRO A 150 -10.92 -9.55 16.46
N SER A 151 -11.24 -10.10 15.30
CA SER A 151 -10.47 -11.18 14.67
C SER A 151 -9.04 -10.73 14.33
N TRP A 152 -8.88 -9.54 13.77
CA TRP A 152 -7.57 -8.96 13.50
C TRP A 152 -6.78 -8.68 14.78
N ALA A 153 -7.40 -8.07 15.79
CA ALA A 153 -6.76 -7.80 17.08
C ALA A 153 -6.27 -9.09 17.76
N LYS A 154 -7.07 -10.15 17.72
CA LYS A 154 -6.68 -11.48 18.23
C LYS A 154 -5.57 -12.14 17.42
N LYS A 155 -5.45 -11.86 16.12
CA LYS A 155 -4.33 -12.33 15.30
C LYS A 155 -3.04 -11.62 15.67
N VAL A 156 -3.09 -10.31 15.90
CA VAL A 156 -1.92 -9.50 16.29
C VAL A 156 -1.50 -9.80 17.74
N PHE A 157 -2.46 -9.94 18.65
CA PHE A 157 -2.23 -10.18 20.08
C PHE A 157 -2.94 -11.46 20.56
N PRO A 158 -2.46 -12.65 20.14
CA PRO A 158 -3.15 -13.92 20.40
C PRO A 158 -3.28 -14.28 21.89
N ASP A 159 -2.34 -13.83 22.72
CA ASP A 159 -2.29 -14.15 24.14
C ASP A 159 -3.17 -13.24 25.02
N LEU A 160 -3.67 -12.13 24.49
CA LEU A 160 -4.53 -11.20 25.24
C LEU A 160 -6.02 -11.60 25.13
N PRO A 161 -6.85 -11.32 26.16
CA PRO A 161 -8.30 -11.29 25.99
C PRO A 161 -8.73 -10.35 24.86
N GLU A 162 -9.87 -10.61 24.22
CA GLU A 162 -10.31 -9.90 23.03
C GLU A 162 -10.43 -8.38 23.24
N ASP A 163 -11.02 -7.96 24.36
CA ASP A 163 -11.15 -6.56 24.75
C ASP A 163 -9.80 -5.86 24.89
N GLN A 164 -8.82 -6.51 25.54
CA GLN A 164 -7.48 -5.99 25.69
C GLN A 164 -6.69 -6.00 24.37
N ALA A 165 -6.90 -7.03 23.53
CA ALA A 165 -6.30 -7.08 22.20
C ALA A 165 -6.82 -5.92 21.32
N MET A 166 -8.12 -5.62 21.37
CA MET A 166 -8.74 -4.49 20.68
C MET A 166 -8.18 -3.15 21.16
N GLU A 167 -8.12 -2.94 22.47
CA GLU A 167 -7.55 -1.73 23.07
C GLU A 167 -6.09 -1.54 22.64
N ARG A 168 -5.30 -2.62 22.69
CA ARG A 168 -3.89 -2.61 22.32
C ARG A 168 -3.68 -2.31 20.83
N LEU A 169 -4.53 -2.85 19.96
CA LEU A 169 -4.45 -2.59 18.52
C LEU A 169 -4.88 -1.16 18.18
N TRP A 170 -5.89 -0.61 18.88
CA TRP A 170 -6.22 0.82 18.75
C TRP A 170 -5.05 1.73 19.13
N GLU A 171 -4.39 1.47 20.27
CA GLU A 171 -3.21 2.22 20.66
C GLU A 171 -2.09 2.13 19.62
N ALA A 172 -1.88 0.96 19.06
CA ALA A 172 -0.86 0.73 18.05
C ALA A 172 -1.16 1.51 16.75
N ILE A 173 -2.43 1.49 16.30
CA ILE A 173 -2.88 2.25 15.14
C ILE A 173 -2.74 3.76 15.38
N PHE A 174 -3.25 4.28 16.50
CA PHE A 174 -3.14 5.71 16.80
C PHE A 174 -1.69 6.21 16.81
N ARG A 175 -0.76 5.41 17.34
CA ARG A 175 0.67 5.74 17.28
C ARG A 175 1.19 5.76 15.85
N ALA A 176 0.81 4.76 15.03
CA ALA A 176 1.22 4.67 13.63
C ALA A 176 0.71 5.88 12.82
N VAL A 177 -0.51 6.31 13.07
CA VAL A 177 -1.15 7.44 12.35
C VAL A 177 -0.97 8.79 13.08
N ARG A 178 -0.09 8.87 14.09
CA ARG A 178 0.26 10.10 14.83
C ARG A 178 -0.92 10.79 15.51
N ILE A 179 -1.87 10.01 16.03
CA ILE A 179 -3.02 10.52 16.77
C ILE A 179 -2.75 10.41 18.27
N SER A 180 -2.82 11.53 18.93
CA SER A 180 -2.68 11.64 20.40
C SER A 180 -3.97 12.07 21.09
N GLY A 181 -4.93 12.65 20.37
CA GLY A 181 -6.16 13.22 20.89
C GLY A 181 -6.02 14.67 21.35
N ASP A 182 -4.88 15.30 21.08
CA ASP A 182 -4.59 16.68 21.50
C ASP A 182 -4.84 17.72 20.40
N GLY A 183 -5.47 17.30 19.28
CA GLY A 183 -5.85 18.15 18.17
C GLY A 183 -4.69 18.57 17.25
N ARG A 184 -3.49 17.99 17.40
CA ARG A 184 -2.30 18.37 16.62
C ARG A 184 -1.98 17.44 15.47
N CYS A 185 -2.78 16.43 15.20
CA CYS A 185 -2.47 15.40 14.20
C CYS A 185 -2.31 16.03 12.80
N VAL A 186 -3.13 16.99 12.43
CA VAL A 186 -3.06 17.67 11.11
C VAL A 186 -1.71 18.38 10.94
N ASP A 187 -1.27 19.13 11.97
CA ASP A 187 0.03 19.82 11.93
C ASP A 187 1.20 18.83 11.90
N GLN A 188 1.12 17.75 12.65
CA GLN A 188 2.13 16.69 12.66
C GLN A 188 2.22 15.99 11.30
N TRP A 189 1.10 15.75 10.63
CA TRP A 189 1.08 15.19 9.29
C TRP A 189 1.66 16.15 8.25
N HIS A 190 1.34 17.44 8.32
CA HIS A 190 1.98 18.41 7.42
C HIS A 190 3.51 18.43 7.58
N GLN A 191 4.02 18.42 8.82
CA GLN A 191 5.47 18.34 9.07
C GLN A 191 6.09 17.03 8.57
N HIS A 192 5.37 15.92 8.70
CA HIS A 192 5.81 14.62 8.19
C HIS A 192 5.90 14.63 6.66
N ILE A 193 4.87 15.09 5.98
CA ILE A 193 4.84 15.24 4.52
C ILE A 193 5.98 16.14 4.02
N GLU A 194 6.25 17.27 4.68
CA GLU A 194 7.39 18.13 4.35
C GLU A 194 8.73 17.39 4.51
N THR A 195 8.83 16.48 5.47
CA THR A 195 10.05 15.69 5.66
C THR A 195 10.22 14.68 4.52
N LEU A 196 9.16 13.99 4.12
CA LEU A 196 9.18 13.09 2.96
C LEU A 196 9.48 13.86 1.67
N ALA A 197 8.88 15.02 1.46
CA ALA A 197 9.11 15.86 0.29
C ALA A 197 10.60 16.29 0.15
N ARG A 198 11.28 16.64 1.26
CA ARG A 198 12.72 16.94 1.24
C ARG A 198 13.56 15.73 0.81
N ARG A 199 13.20 14.52 1.24
CA ARG A 199 13.87 13.27 0.82
C ARG A 199 13.66 13.00 -0.68
N VAL A 200 12.43 13.16 -1.16
CA VAL A 200 12.08 13.06 -2.58
C VAL A 200 12.92 14.03 -3.41
N GLU A 201 12.96 15.30 -3.03
CA GLU A 201 13.75 16.32 -3.71
C GLU A 201 15.22 15.91 -3.79
N LYS A 202 15.79 15.45 -2.67
CA LYS A 202 17.18 15.02 -2.60
C LYS A 202 17.48 13.81 -3.50
N LEU A 203 16.64 12.78 -3.47
CA LEU A 203 16.80 11.58 -4.28
C LEU A 203 16.65 11.89 -5.78
N ASN A 204 15.71 12.77 -6.14
CA ASN A 204 15.53 13.25 -7.52
C ASN A 204 16.74 14.05 -8.01
N GLN A 205 17.36 14.89 -7.16
CA GLN A 205 18.60 15.61 -7.49
C GLN A 205 19.79 14.66 -7.71
N LEU A 206 19.87 13.57 -6.93
CA LEU A 206 20.95 12.59 -7.05
C LEU A 206 20.82 11.74 -8.32
N ASN A 207 19.59 11.51 -8.80
CA ASN A 207 19.29 10.83 -10.07
C ASN A 207 20.13 9.56 -10.25
N PHE A 208 19.95 8.58 -9.36
CA PHE A 208 20.74 7.36 -9.37
C PHE A 208 20.49 6.51 -10.62
N LYS A 209 21.54 5.88 -11.13
CA LYS A 209 21.43 4.85 -12.16
C LYS A 209 20.93 3.53 -11.57
N SER A 210 21.40 3.19 -10.37
CA SER A 210 21.04 1.94 -9.70
C SER A 210 21.18 2.04 -8.17
N LEU A 211 20.51 1.14 -7.49
CA LEU A 211 20.59 0.93 -6.04
C LEU A 211 21.10 -0.48 -5.77
N ARG A 212 21.97 -0.67 -4.78
CA ARG A 212 22.37 -1.98 -4.27
C ARG A 212 21.95 -2.12 -2.83
N TYR A 213 21.17 -3.17 -2.56
CA TYR A 213 20.65 -3.55 -1.25
C TYR A 213 21.48 -4.68 -0.66
N THR A 214 21.92 -4.55 0.59
CA THR A 214 22.64 -5.61 1.31
C THR A 214 22.21 -5.66 2.77
N ASN A 215 22.06 -6.86 3.34
CA ASN A 215 21.82 -7.08 4.76
C ASN A 215 22.32 -8.45 5.22
N SER A 216 22.26 -8.72 6.54
CA SER A 216 22.71 -10.00 7.14
C SER A 216 21.80 -11.19 6.85
N LEU A 217 20.57 -11.00 6.37
CA LEU A 217 19.69 -12.09 5.92
C LEU A 217 20.18 -12.78 4.65
N GLY A 218 21.09 -12.13 3.91
CA GLY A 218 21.63 -12.61 2.66
C GLY A 218 21.13 -11.87 1.43
N THR A 219 20.40 -10.78 1.60
CA THR A 219 20.03 -9.89 0.49
C THR A 219 21.30 -9.28 -0.11
N ASP A 220 21.47 -9.48 -1.41
CA ASP A 220 22.42 -8.78 -2.28
C ASP A 220 21.73 -8.60 -3.64
N LEU A 221 21.05 -7.45 -3.77
CA LEU A 221 20.18 -7.12 -4.89
C LEU A 221 20.62 -5.80 -5.51
N THR A 222 20.83 -5.80 -6.81
CA THR A 222 21.03 -4.57 -7.59
C THR A 222 19.76 -4.28 -8.36
N VAL A 223 19.28 -3.03 -8.25
CA VAL A 223 18.08 -2.51 -8.90
C VAL A 223 18.49 -1.34 -9.77
N GLU A 224 18.41 -1.47 -11.09
CA GLU A 224 18.56 -0.35 -12.01
C GLU A 224 17.27 0.46 -12.06
N LEU A 225 17.41 1.77 -12.21
CA LEU A 225 16.30 2.71 -12.35
C LEU A 225 16.17 3.15 -13.80
N PRO A 226 14.94 3.31 -14.34
CA PRO A 226 14.75 3.74 -15.72
C PRO A 226 15.21 5.19 -15.92
N GLU A 227 15.58 5.53 -17.14
CA GLU A 227 15.95 6.91 -17.48
C GLU A 227 14.75 7.85 -17.29
N GLY A 228 14.96 8.92 -16.53
CA GLY A 228 13.91 9.88 -16.19
C GLY A 228 12.97 9.40 -15.08
N HIS A 229 13.38 8.40 -14.28
CA HIS A 229 12.65 8.04 -13.07
C HIS A 229 12.51 9.23 -12.12
N ILE A 230 11.43 9.23 -11.38
CA ILE A 230 11.20 10.18 -10.28
C ILE A 230 10.90 9.40 -9.01
N TRP A 231 11.32 9.96 -7.89
CA TRP A 231 10.90 9.54 -6.57
C TRP A 231 9.65 10.30 -6.18
N GLU A 232 8.72 9.62 -5.54
CA GLU A 232 7.46 10.16 -5.05
C GLU A 232 7.27 9.76 -3.58
N ALA A 233 6.51 10.49 -2.82
CA ALA A 233 6.15 10.16 -1.43
C ALA A 233 5.11 11.10 -0.85
N GLY A 234 4.45 10.63 0.20
CA GLY A 234 3.66 11.42 1.13
C GLY A 234 2.35 11.90 0.56
N ASN A 235 2.37 12.79 -0.38
CA ASN A 235 1.17 13.34 -1.00
C ASN A 235 1.24 13.24 -2.52
N ASP A 236 0.13 12.83 -3.08
CA ASP A 236 -0.15 12.89 -4.50
C ASP A 236 -0.95 14.14 -4.87
N VAL A 237 -0.99 14.42 -6.18
CA VAL A 237 -1.80 15.51 -6.73
C VAL A 237 -2.66 14.96 -7.87
N THR A 238 -3.98 15.15 -7.78
CA THR A 238 -4.85 14.74 -8.88
C THR A 238 -4.59 15.58 -10.13
N LEU A 239 -5.02 15.09 -11.29
CA LEU A 239 -5.00 15.83 -12.56
C LEU A 239 -5.76 17.18 -12.47
N ALA A 240 -6.69 17.32 -11.53
CA ALA A 240 -7.41 18.57 -11.23
C ALA A 240 -6.66 19.50 -10.25
N GLY A 241 -5.49 19.09 -9.73
CA GLY A 241 -4.68 19.89 -8.80
C GLY A 241 -5.06 19.73 -7.32
N GLN A 242 -5.88 18.76 -6.94
CA GLN A 242 -6.21 18.46 -5.55
C GLN A 242 -5.11 17.57 -4.94
N THR A 243 -4.49 18.03 -3.86
CA THR A 243 -3.52 17.21 -3.10
C THR A 243 -4.26 16.23 -2.21
N TYR A 244 -3.71 15.02 -2.04
CA TYR A 244 -4.25 13.97 -1.17
C TYR A 244 -3.13 13.04 -0.69
N ILE A 245 -3.42 12.18 0.28
CA ILE A 245 -2.50 11.15 0.78
C ILE A 245 -3.18 9.80 0.61
N ALA A 246 -2.60 8.97 -0.25
CA ALA A 246 -3.17 7.68 -0.64
C ALA A 246 -3.26 6.67 0.52
N ASN A 247 -2.29 6.69 1.43
CA ASN A 247 -2.19 5.76 2.55
C ASN A 247 -1.99 6.49 3.88
N ILE A 248 -2.83 6.19 4.88
CA ILE A 248 -2.62 6.65 6.25
C ILE A 248 -2.59 5.42 7.18
N PRO A 249 -1.38 5.06 7.69
CA PRO A 249 -0.11 5.80 7.61
C PRO A 249 0.64 5.63 6.28
N THR A 250 1.60 6.54 6.01
CA THR A 250 2.66 6.37 5.04
C THR A 250 3.97 6.91 5.61
N GLU A 251 5.07 6.16 5.42
CA GLU A 251 6.43 6.50 5.88
C GLU A 251 7.44 6.43 4.73
N GLU A 252 6.98 6.15 3.54
CA GLU A 252 7.79 5.76 2.40
C GLU A 252 8.16 6.91 1.47
N VAL A 253 9.28 6.69 0.78
CA VAL A 253 9.65 7.36 -0.47
C VAL A 253 9.91 6.26 -1.49
N PHE A 254 9.22 6.27 -2.62
CA PHE A 254 9.23 5.16 -3.56
C PHE A 254 9.52 5.58 -5.00
N THR A 255 9.90 4.62 -5.82
CA THR A 255 10.02 4.75 -7.27
C THR A 255 9.85 3.39 -7.94
N SER A 256 9.72 3.38 -9.25
CA SER A 256 9.61 2.14 -10.03
C SER A 256 10.96 1.71 -10.58
N PRO A 257 11.34 0.43 -10.45
CA PRO A 257 12.57 -0.11 -11.01
C PRO A 257 12.46 -0.27 -12.53
N LEU A 258 13.62 -0.33 -13.21
CA LEU A 258 13.69 -0.78 -14.59
C LEU A 258 13.32 -2.27 -14.65
N LYS A 259 12.26 -2.63 -15.38
CA LYS A 259 11.72 -4.01 -15.46
C LYS A 259 12.79 -5.08 -15.61
N THR A 260 13.76 -4.88 -16.50
CA THR A 260 14.83 -5.85 -16.80
C THR A 260 16.12 -5.57 -16.04
N GLY A 261 16.16 -4.54 -15.19
CA GLY A 261 17.37 -4.06 -14.53
C GLY A 261 17.60 -4.61 -13.12
N VAL A 262 16.84 -5.62 -12.69
CA VAL A 262 16.97 -6.16 -11.32
C VAL A 262 17.72 -7.47 -11.34
N ASN A 263 18.77 -7.60 -10.52
CA ASN A 263 19.60 -8.79 -10.45
C ASN A 263 20.08 -9.06 -9.02
N GLY A 264 20.06 -10.33 -8.60
CA GLY A 264 20.56 -10.76 -7.30
C GLY A 264 19.58 -11.60 -6.51
N VAL A 265 19.72 -11.56 -5.19
CA VAL A 265 18.89 -12.29 -4.24
C VAL A 265 18.30 -11.32 -3.24
N VAL A 266 17.02 -11.45 -2.94
CA VAL A 266 16.34 -10.66 -1.92
C VAL A 266 15.57 -11.55 -0.97
N TYR A 267 15.78 -11.33 0.33
CA TYR A 267 15.10 -12.03 1.43
C TYR A 267 14.01 -11.15 2.04
N SER A 268 12.86 -11.75 2.33
CA SER A 268 11.85 -11.09 3.13
C SER A 268 12.32 -10.88 4.57
N ALA A 269 12.08 -9.70 5.11
CA ALA A 269 12.40 -9.36 6.50
C ALA A 269 11.22 -9.65 7.45
N LEU A 270 9.99 -9.64 6.94
CA LEU A 270 8.75 -9.88 7.70
C LEU A 270 7.86 -10.88 6.94
N PRO A 271 6.97 -11.58 7.66
CA PRO A 271 5.92 -12.38 7.03
C PRO A 271 5.00 -11.52 6.17
N LEU A 272 4.55 -12.08 5.04
CA LEU A 272 3.57 -11.48 4.14
C LEU A 272 2.20 -12.14 4.35
N SER A 273 1.17 -11.35 4.62
CA SER A 273 -0.22 -11.81 4.58
C SER A 273 -0.80 -11.55 3.19
N HIS A 274 -1.01 -12.61 2.42
CA HIS A 274 -1.52 -12.48 1.04
C HIS A 274 -2.67 -13.44 0.78
N ASN A 275 -3.82 -12.91 0.38
CA ASN A 275 -5.03 -13.70 0.08
C ASN A 275 -5.40 -14.71 1.18
N GLY A 276 -5.33 -14.27 2.45
CA GLY A 276 -5.64 -15.12 3.62
C GLY A 276 -4.63 -16.23 3.91
N THR A 277 -3.44 -16.17 3.32
CA THR A 277 -2.32 -17.09 3.59
C THR A 277 -1.13 -16.30 4.11
N ILE A 278 -0.52 -16.78 5.19
CA ILE A 278 0.73 -16.25 5.69
C ILE A 278 1.88 -16.91 4.95
N ILE A 279 2.73 -16.08 4.34
CA ILE A 279 3.96 -16.49 3.65
C ILE A 279 5.13 -15.99 4.48
N ASP A 280 6.02 -16.87 4.90
CA ASP A 280 7.08 -16.50 5.84
C ASP A 280 8.44 -17.04 5.41
N LYS A 281 9.49 -16.27 5.78
CA LYS A 281 10.91 -16.58 5.54
C LYS A 281 11.13 -16.98 4.09
N PHE A 282 10.78 -16.12 3.18
CA PHE A 282 10.91 -16.36 1.76
C PHE A 282 12.02 -15.51 1.13
N HIS A 283 12.46 -15.94 -0.03
CA HIS A 283 13.37 -15.18 -0.87
C HIS A 283 13.10 -15.40 -2.35
N PHE A 284 13.53 -14.43 -3.12
CA PHE A 284 13.55 -14.48 -4.57
C PHE A 284 14.99 -14.44 -5.09
N VAL A 285 15.26 -15.23 -6.13
CA VAL A 285 16.42 -15.04 -7.02
C VAL A 285 15.91 -14.35 -8.27
N VAL A 286 16.53 -13.23 -8.61
CA VAL A 286 16.12 -12.38 -9.75
C VAL A 286 17.25 -12.30 -10.75
N LYS A 287 16.93 -12.50 -12.02
CA LYS A 287 17.88 -12.39 -13.13
C LYS A 287 17.23 -11.63 -14.29
N ASP A 288 17.91 -10.60 -14.76
CA ASP A 288 17.46 -9.73 -15.84
C ASP A 288 16.00 -9.23 -15.60
N GLY A 289 15.72 -8.86 -14.34
CA GLY A 289 14.43 -8.39 -13.83
C GLY A 289 13.45 -9.49 -13.47
N LYS A 290 13.60 -10.70 -13.98
CA LYS A 290 12.66 -11.79 -13.78
C LYS A 290 12.96 -12.58 -12.50
N ILE A 291 11.95 -12.85 -11.69
CA ILE A 291 12.00 -13.81 -10.59
C ILE A 291 12.16 -15.21 -11.20
N VAL A 292 13.33 -15.85 -10.99
CA VAL A 292 13.67 -17.17 -11.54
C VAL A 292 13.62 -18.27 -10.50
N GLU A 293 13.67 -17.93 -9.21
CA GLU A 293 13.52 -18.87 -8.11
C GLU A 293 12.69 -18.24 -6.98
N VAL A 294 11.80 -19.04 -6.41
CA VAL A 294 10.93 -18.70 -5.28
C VAL A 294 11.10 -19.76 -4.22
N ARG A 295 11.43 -19.38 -2.99
CA ARG A 295 11.50 -20.26 -1.82
C ARG A 295 10.83 -19.61 -0.64
N ALA A 296 10.14 -20.42 0.17
CA ALA A 296 9.58 -20.00 1.46
C ALA A 296 9.58 -21.18 2.45
N GLU A 297 9.76 -20.90 3.73
CA GLU A 297 9.55 -21.91 4.77
C GLU A 297 8.06 -22.20 4.99
N GLN A 298 7.22 -21.17 4.82
CA GLN A 298 5.75 -21.27 4.89
C GLN A 298 5.12 -20.56 3.70
N GLY A 299 4.08 -21.17 3.10
CA GLY A 299 3.27 -20.53 2.05
C GLY A 299 3.94 -20.50 0.67
N GLU A 300 4.95 -21.33 0.38
CA GLU A 300 5.72 -21.34 -0.88
C GLU A 300 4.81 -21.46 -2.12
N GLU A 301 3.81 -22.35 -2.08
CA GLU A 301 2.90 -22.55 -3.22
C GLU A 301 1.99 -21.32 -3.46
N ALA A 302 1.57 -20.64 -2.40
CA ALA A 302 0.82 -19.40 -2.54
C ALA A 302 1.68 -18.29 -3.16
N LEU A 303 2.95 -18.19 -2.74
CA LEU A 303 3.89 -17.23 -3.30
C LEU A 303 4.20 -17.52 -4.78
N LYS A 304 4.41 -18.78 -5.15
CA LYS A 304 4.59 -19.20 -6.54
C LYS A 304 3.38 -18.86 -7.40
N ALA A 305 2.17 -19.08 -6.88
CA ALA A 305 0.94 -18.70 -7.57
C ALA A 305 0.84 -17.17 -7.77
N ALA A 306 1.19 -16.39 -6.75
CA ALA A 306 1.15 -14.93 -6.81
C ALA A 306 2.08 -14.36 -7.89
N VAL A 307 3.32 -14.85 -7.99
CA VAL A 307 4.31 -14.39 -9.01
C VAL A 307 4.05 -14.92 -10.42
N THR A 308 3.01 -15.73 -10.63
CA THR A 308 2.67 -16.33 -11.93
C THR A 308 1.26 -16.01 -12.38
N VAL A 309 0.57 -15.08 -11.74
CA VAL A 309 -0.82 -14.70 -12.04
C VAL A 309 -0.97 -14.12 -13.46
N ASP A 310 0.07 -13.41 -13.93
CA ASP A 310 0.31 -13.01 -15.31
C ASP A 310 1.82 -12.93 -15.60
N GLU A 311 2.21 -12.49 -16.78
CA GLU A 311 3.63 -12.37 -17.14
C GLU A 311 4.34 -11.31 -16.29
N GLY A 312 3.68 -10.18 -16.03
CA GLY A 312 4.23 -9.06 -15.27
C GLY A 312 4.42 -9.37 -13.79
N ALA A 313 3.63 -10.27 -13.21
CA ALA A 313 3.73 -10.66 -11.80
C ALA A 313 5.09 -11.23 -11.40
N SER A 314 5.90 -11.71 -12.37
CA SER A 314 7.25 -12.22 -12.12
C SER A 314 8.35 -11.13 -12.19
N TYR A 315 7.99 -9.86 -12.26
CA TYR A 315 8.92 -8.73 -12.29
C TYR A 315 8.58 -7.74 -11.17
N PHE A 316 9.57 -6.96 -10.74
CA PHE A 316 9.32 -5.93 -9.75
C PHE A 316 8.73 -4.67 -10.37
N GLY A 317 7.80 -4.05 -9.64
CA GLY A 317 7.10 -2.81 -10.02
C GLY A 317 7.44 -1.62 -9.13
N GLU A 318 7.91 -1.87 -7.90
CA GLU A 318 8.21 -0.82 -6.94
C GLU A 318 9.43 -1.14 -6.10
N VAL A 319 10.14 -0.08 -5.68
CA VAL A 319 11.11 -0.07 -4.58
C VAL A 319 10.82 1.11 -3.66
N ALA A 320 10.53 0.82 -2.40
CA ALA A 320 10.18 1.81 -1.40
C ALA A 320 11.22 1.87 -0.26
N LEU A 321 11.53 3.08 0.14
CA LEU A 321 12.49 3.40 1.18
C LEU A 321 11.76 3.88 2.43
N VAL A 322 11.77 3.07 3.47
CA VAL A 322 11.15 3.35 4.77
C VAL A 322 12.21 3.21 5.86
N PRO A 323 12.46 4.24 6.70
CA PRO A 323 13.45 4.12 7.76
C PRO A 323 13.02 3.06 8.79
N TYR A 324 13.99 2.27 9.26
CA TYR A 324 13.76 1.31 10.34
C TYR A 324 13.33 2.01 11.64
N ASP A 325 13.78 3.25 11.87
CA ASP A 325 13.30 4.12 12.94
C ASP A 325 12.03 4.86 12.49
N SER A 326 10.89 4.18 12.56
CA SER A 326 9.57 4.73 12.25
C SER A 326 8.58 4.50 13.40
N PRO A 327 7.48 5.26 13.49
CA PRO A 327 6.44 5.05 14.50
C PRO A 327 5.83 3.65 14.47
N ILE A 328 5.89 2.96 13.32
CA ILE A 328 5.37 1.61 13.14
C ILE A 328 6.41 0.59 13.57
N SER A 329 7.62 0.63 12.99
CA SER A 329 8.70 -0.29 13.29
C SER A 329 9.08 -0.30 14.77
N ASN A 330 9.10 0.86 15.42
CA ASN A 330 9.47 1.02 16.83
C ASN A 330 8.52 0.31 17.80
N GLN A 331 7.31 -0.03 17.35
CA GLN A 331 6.35 -0.78 18.17
C GLN A 331 6.68 -2.26 18.26
N LYS A 332 7.48 -2.80 17.33
CA LYS A 332 7.84 -4.22 17.25
C LYS A 332 6.60 -5.13 17.17
N ILE A 333 5.58 -4.69 16.46
CA ILE A 333 4.32 -5.38 16.21
C ILE A 333 4.30 -5.76 14.74
N LEU A 334 3.95 -7.00 14.43
CA LEU A 334 3.55 -7.42 13.10
C LEU A 334 2.03 -7.29 13.00
N PHE A 335 1.56 -6.41 12.12
CA PHE A 335 0.14 -6.08 12.02
C PHE A 335 -0.65 -7.12 11.22
N TYR A 336 0.01 -7.93 10.39
CA TYR A 336 -0.65 -8.78 9.39
C TYR A 336 -1.61 -7.99 8.49
N ASN A 337 -1.26 -6.73 8.23
CA ASN A 337 -1.97 -5.82 7.37
C ASN A 337 -0.92 -5.02 6.58
N THR A 338 -0.94 -5.16 5.26
CA THR A 338 0.09 -4.61 4.36
C THR A 338 0.25 -3.11 4.55
N LEU A 339 -0.83 -2.34 4.72
CA LEU A 339 -0.77 -0.90 4.94
C LEU A 339 0.17 -0.49 6.10
N PHE A 340 0.24 -1.27 7.18
CA PHE A 340 1.14 -1.00 8.31
C PHE A 340 2.49 -1.67 8.12
N ASP A 341 2.51 -2.91 7.66
CA ASP A 341 3.73 -3.71 7.63
C ASP A 341 4.68 -3.22 6.53
N GLU A 342 4.18 -2.75 5.38
CA GLU A 342 4.97 -2.06 4.35
C GLU A 342 5.57 -0.75 4.87
N ASN A 343 4.81 0.01 5.65
CA ASN A 343 5.27 1.26 6.25
C ASN A 343 6.12 1.07 7.52
N ALA A 344 6.36 -0.17 7.93
CA ALA A 344 7.32 -0.52 8.98
C ALA A 344 8.74 -0.76 8.46
N ALA A 345 8.94 -0.96 7.16
CA ALA A 345 10.22 -1.36 6.58
C ALA A 345 10.34 -0.96 5.11
N CYS A 346 11.59 -0.79 4.62
CA CYS A 346 11.82 -0.79 3.18
C CYS A 346 11.15 -2.02 2.57
N HIS A 347 10.46 -1.84 1.45
CA HIS A 347 9.76 -2.92 0.77
C HIS A 347 9.98 -2.86 -0.74
N ILE A 348 9.62 -3.92 -1.40
CA ILE A 348 9.66 -4.06 -2.85
C ILE A 348 8.34 -4.69 -3.25
N ALA A 349 7.70 -4.20 -4.31
CA ALA A 349 6.55 -4.88 -4.89
C ALA A 349 6.93 -5.69 -6.12
N PHE A 350 6.30 -6.85 -6.26
CA PHE A 350 6.26 -7.54 -7.56
C PHE A 350 4.90 -7.29 -8.22
N GLY A 351 4.92 -7.15 -9.55
CA GLY A 351 3.72 -6.84 -10.34
C GLY A 351 3.74 -5.44 -10.94
N GLU A 352 2.59 -4.78 -10.94
CA GLU A 352 2.36 -3.47 -11.58
C GLU A 352 3.30 -2.40 -11.06
N ALA A 353 3.83 -1.58 -11.97
CA ALA A 353 4.65 -0.43 -11.64
C ALA A 353 3.82 0.85 -11.60
N TYR A 354 4.09 1.71 -10.62
CA TYR A 354 3.60 3.09 -10.64
C TYR A 354 4.25 3.89 -11.79
N PRO A 355 3.59 4.92 -12.33
CA PRO A 355 4.13 5.70 -13.44
C PRO A 355 5.22 6.70 -12.98
N CYS A 356 6.17 6.27 -12.14
CA CYS A 356 7.22 7.09 -11.53
C CYS A 356 8.29 7.53 -12.56
N LEU A 357 7.85 8.20 -13.60
CA LEU A 357 8.67 8.80 -14.66
C LEU A 357 8.28 10.26 -14.87
N GLN A 358 9.22 11.07 -15.35
CA GLN A 358 8.89 12.43 -15.77
C GLN A 358 7.79 12.42 -16.82
N GLY A 359 6.61 13.01 -16.49
CA GLY A 359 5.41 12.97 -17.32
C GLY A 359 4.70 11.62 -17.36
N GLY A 360 5.03 10.68 -16.48
CA GLY A 360 4.50 9.31 -16.48
C GLY A 360 3.00 9.22 -16.29
N GLN A 361 2.41 10.11 -15.48
CA GLN A 361 0.96 10.17 -15.25
C GLN A 361 0.15 10.44 -16.53
N GLU A 362 0.73 11.09 -17.53
CA GLU A 362 0.08 11.39 -18.81
C GLU A 362 0.35 10.30 -19.87
N MET A 363 1.28 9.36 -19.61
CA MET A 363 1.66 8.29 -20.53
C MET A 363 0.63 7.15 -20.54
N SER A 364 0.45 6.56 -21.70
CA SER A 364 -0.26 5.28 -21.81
C SER A 364 0.57 4.12 -21.25
N LYS A 365 -0.08 3.01 -20.90
CA LYS A 365 0.62 1.79 -20.46
C LYS A 365 1.69 1.31 -21.45
N ASP A 366 1.43 1.44 -22.75
CA ASP A 366 2.40 1.04 -23.79
C ASP A 366 3.61 1.96 -23.84
N GLU A 367 3.42 3.26 -23.60
CA GLU A 367 4.54 4.22 -23.46
C GLU A 367 5.35 3.96 -22.20
N LEU A 368 4.69 3.69 -21.05
CA LEU A 368 5.37 3.32 -19.81
C LEU A 368 6.20 2.04 -19.97
N LYS A 369 5.63 1.02 -20.62
CA LYS A 369 6.37 -0.23 -20.96
C LYS A 369 7.57 0.04 -21.89
N ALA A 370 7.39 0.88 -22.87
CA ALA A 370 8.51 1.27 -23.77
C ALA A 370 9.62 2.01 -23.05
N ARG A 371 9.31 2.68 -21.93
CA ARG A 371 10.26 3.35 -21.03
C ARG A 371 10.84 2.39 -19.97
N GLY A 372 10.44 1.12 -19.97
CA GLY A 372 10.99 0.05 -19.14
C GLY A 372 10.26 -0.20 -17.83
N LEU A 373 9.05 0.33 -17.64
CA LEU A 373 8.21 -0.02 -16.49
C LEU A 373 7.48 -1.35 -16.71
N ASN A 374 7.16 -2.01 -15.62
CA ASN A 374 6.41 -3.27 -15.65
C ASN A 374 4.90 -3.03 -15.70
N ASP A 375 4.16 -3.93 -16.33
CA ASP A 375 2.69 -3.93 -16.41
C ASP A 375 2.17 -5.29 -15.96
N SER A 376 1.25 -5.31 -15.02
CA SER A 376 0.64 -6.51 -14.43
C SER A 376 -0.76 -6.21 -13.93
N ILE A 377 -1.53 -7.27 -13.65
CA ILE A 377 -2.85 -7.15 -12.98
C ILE A 377 -2.75 -7.25 -11.46
N THR A 378 -1.55 -7.37 -10.91
CA THR A 378 -1.30 -7.49 -9.47
C THR A 378 -0.19 -6.55 -9.04
N HIS A 379 -0.23 -6.14 -7.78
CA HIS A 379 0.81 -5.39 -7.09
C HIS A 379 0.88 -5.95 -5.67
N VAL A 380 2.02 -6.48 -5.27
CA VAL A 380 2.17 -7.15 -3.98
C VAL A 380 3.49 -6.75 -3.32
N ASP A 381 3.37 -6.01 -2.23
CA ASP A 381 4.49 -5.54 -1.43
C ASP A 381 5.00 -6.63 -0.48
N PHE A 382 6.31 -6.69 -0.36
CA PHE A 382 6.97 -7.53 0.64
C PHE A 382 8.15 -6.80 1.27
N MET A 383 8.27 -6.93 2.59
CA MET A 383 9.21 -6.18 3.39
C MET A 383 10.61 -6.76 3.28
N VAL A 384 11.60 -5.89 3.03
CA VAL A 384 13.03 -6.25 2.93
C VAL A 384 13.90 -5.50 3.93
N GLY A 385 13.33 -4.50 4.60
CA GLY A 385 14.02 -3.62 5.55
C GLY A 385 14.37 -4.32 6.86
N THR A 386 15.65 -4.27 7.22
CA THR A 386 16.19 -4.77 8.49
C THR A 386 16.97 -3.65 9.18
N ALA A 387 17.26 -3.82 10.47
CA ALA A 387 18.05 -2.86 11.24
C ALA A 387 19.49 -2.67 10.71
N ASP A 388 19.98 -3.59 9.90
CA ASP A 388 21.32 -3.58 9.29
C ASP A 388 21.28 -3.44 7.76
N LEU A 389 20.09 -3.10 7.19
CA LEU A 389 19.99 -2.86 5.75
C LEU A 389 20.87 -1.68 5.34
N ASN A 390 21.70 -1.90 4.33
CA ASN A 390 22.44 -0.85 3.66
C ASN A 390 21.99 -0.75 2.20
N ILE A 391 21.81 0.47 1.71
CA ILE A 391 21.49 0.76 0.32
C ILE A 391 22.51 1.77 -0.20
N THR A 392 23.19 1.40 -1.27
CA THR A 392 24.15 2.29 -1.95
C THR A 392 23.60 2.64 -3.32
N GLY A 393 23.48 3.94 -3.61
CA GLY A 393 23.10 4.46 -4.91
C GLY A 393 24.34 4.69 -5.77
N THR A 394 24.30 4.23 -7.02
CA THR A 394 25.33 4.53 -8.02
C THR A 394 24.80 5.56 -9.01
N THR A 395 25.49 6.69 -9.14
CA THR A 395 25.13 7.74 -10.09
C THR A 395 25.57 7.40 -11.52
N HIS A 396 25.10 8.15 -12.52
CA HIS A 396 25.45 7.92 -13.93
C HIS A 396 26.96 8.17 -14.24
N ASP A 397 27.68 8.97 -13.41
CA ASP A 397 29.11 9.14 -13.48
C ASP A 397 29.93 8.13 -12.66
N GLY A 398 29.25 7.13 -12.06
CA GLY A 398 29.84 6.00 -11.36
C GLY A 398 30.22 6.27 -9.90
N ARG A 399 29.79 7.39 -9.30
CA ARG A 399 29.97 7.63 -7.86
C ARG A 399 29.02 6.77 -7.05
N GLU A 400 29.51 6.20 -5.97
CA GLU A 400 28.72 5.49 -4.97
C GLU A 400 28.38 6.41 -3.80
N ILE A 401 27.09 6.51 -3.47
CA ILE A 401 26.56 7.36 -2.40
C ILE A 401 25.71 6.51 -1.48
N PRO A 402 25.98 6.46 -0.16
CA PRO A 402 25.09 5.78 0.78
C PRO A 402 23.71 6.44 0.76
N VAL A 403 22.65 5.62 0.57
CA VAL A 403 21.25 6.02 0.67
C VAL A 403 20.68 5.57 2.01
N PHE A 404 20.99 4.33 2.42
CA PHE A 404 20.67 3.78 3.73
C PHE A 404 21.94 3.25 4.40
N VAL A 405 22.05 3.49 5.70
CA VAL A 405 23.08 2.95 6.58
C VAL A 405 22.39 2.42 7.84
N ASN A 406 22.60 1.14 8.12
CA ASN A 406 21.98 0.48 9.28
C ASN A 406 20.46 0.74 9.38
N GLY A 407 19.76 0.48 8.29
CA GLY A 407 18.30 0.51 8.22
C GLY A 407 17.67 1.90 8.15
N ASN A 408 18.46 2.98 8.13
CA ASN A 408 17.94 4.34 8.12
C ASN A 408 18.56 5.17 7.01
N PHE A 409 17.88 6.25 6.61
CA PHE A 409 18.45 7.19 5.64
C PHE A 409 19.84 7.68 6.08
N ALA A 410 20.77 7.69 5.16
CA ALA A 410 22.11 8.21 5.38
C ALA A 410 22.07 9.72 5.64
N GLU A 411 23.10 10.25 6.30
CA GLU A 411 23.23 11.68 6.54
C GLU A 411 23.26 12.44 5.19
N GLY A 412 22.39 13.42 5.06
CA GLY A 412 22.28 14.25 3.85
C GLY A 412 21.31 13.73 2.76
N ILE A 413 20.58 12.64 3.04
CA ILE A 413 19.47 12.17 2.21
C ILE A 413 18.13 12.59 2.83
#